data_d5d14b39fcf65d927fe8d0989e38c266
#
_entry.id   d5d14b39fcf65d927fe8d0989e38c266
#
_cell.length_a   1.000
_cell.length_b   1.000
_cell.length_c   1.000
_cell.angle_alpha   90.00
_cell.angle_beta   90.00
_cell.angle_gamma   90.00
#
_symmetry.space_group_name_H-M   'P 1'
#
loop_
_entity.id
_entity.type
_entity.pdbx_description
1 polymer ?
#
loop_
_entity_poly.entity_id
_entity_poly.type
_entity_poly.pdbx_seq_one_letter_code
_entity_poly.pdbx_strand_id
1 'polypeptide(L)'
;MFNRRGHLKSLAFAAAVVSGSLIAVQPVFAQETIKVGVLHSLSGTMAISETVLKDTVLMAIDEINAKGGVLGKKLEPVIVDPASNWPLFAEKTKQLLTQDKVSVIFG
;
A
#
# COMPACT_ATOMS: atom_id res chain seq x y z
N MET A 1 -41.14 -60.18 -10.49
CA MET A 1 -41.58 -59.13 -11.19
C MET A 1 -40.73 -57.90 -10.92
N PHE A 2 -40.74 -56.97 -11.59
CA PHE A 2 -39.87 -56.00 -11.75
C PHE A 2 -39.61 -55.06 -10.70
N ASN A 3 -38.41 -54.88 -10.23
CA ASN A 3 -37.99 -53.84 -9.32
C ASN A 3 -37.66 -52.54 -10.01
N ARG A 4 -38.66 -52.02 -10.63
CA ARG A 4 -38.49 -50.69 -11.21
C ARG A 4 -38.29 -49.60 -10.18
N ARG A 5 -38.65 -49.86 -8.93
CA ARG A 5 -38.50 -48.91 -7.83
C ARG A 5 -37.08 -48.66 -7.38
N GLY A 6 -36.17 -49.63 -7.69
CA GLY A 6 -34.77 -49.48 -7.35
C GLY A 6 -34.02 -48.48 -8.22
N HIS A 7 -34.52 -48.24 -9.41
CA HIS A 7 -33.82 -47.34 -10.34
C HIS A 7 -34.13 -45.87 -10.11
N LEU A 8 -35.24 -45.57 -9.47
CA LEU A 8 -35.65 -44.20 -9.21
C LEU A 8 -34.89 -43.56 -8.05
N LYS A 9 -34.32 -44.37 -7.19
CA LYS A 9 -33.60 -43.87 -6.05
C LYS A 9 -32.19 -43.37 -6.36
N SER A 10 -31.63 -43.83 -7.43
CA SER A 10 -30.25 -43.43 -7.81
C SER A 10 -30.21 -42.09 -8.56
N LEU A 11 -31.33 -41.62 -9.03
CA LEU A 11 -31.38 -40.34 -9.74
C LEU A 11 -31.46 -39.12 -8.83
N ALA A 12 -31.88 -39.34 -7.60
CA ALA A 12 -32.03 -38.25 -6.65
C ALA A 12 -30.71 -37.75 -6.05
N PHE A 13 -29.65 -38.52 -6.25
CA PHE A 13 -28.36 -38.19 -5.65
C PHE A 13 -27.48 -37.27 -6.46
N ALA A 14 -27.75 -37.13 -7.74
CA ALA A 14 -26.88 -36.35 -8.63
C ALA A 14 -27.07 -34.84 -8.53
N ALA A 15 -28.12 -34.41 -7.87
CA ALA A 15 -28.45 -32.98 -7.82
C ALA A 15 -27.92 -32.23 -6.61
N ALA A 16 -27.31 -32.93 -5.66
CA ALA A 16 -27.04 -32.35 -4.36
C ALA A 16 -25.61 -31.88 -4.15
N VAL A 17 -24.74 -31.97 -5.14
CA VAL A 17 -23.30 -31.76 -4.92
C VAL A 17 -22.75 -30.57 -5.70
N VAL A 18 -23.57 -29.67 -6.09
CA VAL A 18 -23.06 -28.37 -6.56
C VAL A 18 -23.35 -27.30 -5.51
N SER A 19 -22.89 -27.55 -4.32
CA SER A 19 -22.54 -26.43 -3.47
C SER A 19 -21.18 -25.92 -3.96
N GLY A 20 -21.20 -25.25 -5.10
CA GLY A 20 -20.07 -24.48 -5.53
C GLY A 20 -19.76 -23.49 -4.42
N SER A 21 -18.60 -23.61 -3.86
CA SER A 21 -18.04 -22.55 -3.04
C SER A 21 -18.01 -21.31 -3.93
N LEU A 22 -18.98 -20.46 -3.76
CA LEU A 22 -18.90 -19.10 -4.26
C LEU A 22 -17.75 -18.47 -3.47
N ILE A 23 -16.56 -18.64 -3.99
CA ILE A 23 -15.46 -17.78 -3.59
C ILE A 23 -15.87 -16.41 -4.08
N ALA A 24 -16.44 -15.63 -3.19
CA ALA A 24 -16.67 -14.24 -3.46
C ALA A 24 -15.30 -13.59 -3.64
N VAL A 25 -14.90 -13.41 -4.89
CA VAL A 25 -13.75 -12.59 -5.21
C VAL A 25 -14.17 -11.16 -4.89
N GLN A 26 -13.83 -10.72 -3.69
CA GLN A 26 -14.03 -9.34 -3.35
C GLN A 26 -13.04 -8.50 -4.16
N PRO A 27 -13.48 -7.40 -4.79
CA PRO A 27 -12.56 -6.50 -5.45
C PRO A 27 -11.57 -5.97 -4.42
N VAL A 28 -10.28 -6.23 -4.67
CA VAL A 28 -9.21 -5.64 -3.87
C VAL A 28 -9.07 -4.21 -4.33
N PHE A 29 -9.68 -3.28 -3.60
CA PHE A 29 -9.41 -1.87 -3.78
C PHE A 29 -8.04 -1.57 -3.19
N ALA A 30 -7.19 -0.88 -3.96
CA ALA A 30 -5.96 -0.33 -3.42
C ALA A 30 -6.31 0.55 -2.22
N GLN A 31 -5.72 0.26 -1.07
CA GLN A 31 -5.95 1.03 0.14
C GLN A 31 -5.43 2.44 -0.09
N GLU A 32 -6.26 3.44 0.18
CA GLU A 32 -5.82 4.83 0.14
C GLU A 32 -4.71 5.05 1.16
N THR A 33 -3.68 5.77 0.74
CA THR A 33 -2.55 6.15 1.58
C THR A 33 -2.47 7.67 1.70
N ILE A 34 -1.80 8.12 2.75
CA ILE A 34 -1.42 9.53 2.90
C ILE A 34 0.05 9.62 2.49
N LYS A 35 0.34 10.34 1.42
CA LYS A 35 1.71 10.50 0.94
C LYS A 35 2.45 11.55 1.76
N VAL A 36 3.63 11.19 2.21
CA VAL A 36 4.53 12.03 3.01
C VAL A 36 5.82 12.21 2.24
N GLY A 37 6.15 13.45 1.90
CA GLY A 37 7.40 13.77 1.24
C GLY A 37 8.58 13.71 2.20
N VAL A 38 9.66 13.08 1.77
CA VAL A 38 10.93 13.01 2.51
C VAL A 38 12.00 13.63 1.65
N LEU A 39 12.39 14.85 2.01
CA LEU A 39 13.28 15.70 1.24
C LEU A 39 14.60 15.88 2.00
N HIS A 40 15.48 14.92 1.86
CA HIS A 40 16.80 14.93 2.47
C HIS A 40 17.86 14.54 1.45
N SER A 41 18.99 15.20 1.46
CA SER A 41 20.08 14.86 0.55
C SER A 41 20.68 13.50 0.91
N LEU A 42 20.63 12.59 -0.06
CA LEU A 42 21.19 11.25 0.04
C LEU A 42 22.54 11.15 -0.68
N SER A 43 22.94 12.22 -1.36
CA SER A 43 24.20 12.37 -2.06
C SER A 43 24.76 13.78 -1.88
N GLY A 44 26.04 13.96 -2.17
CA GLY A 44 26.72 15.22 -1.99
C GLY A 44 27.19 15.47 -0.55
N THR A 45 27.57 16.70 -0.26
CA THR A 45 28.24 17.08 1.00
C THR A 45 27.37 16.95 2.24
N MET A 46 26.04 17.05 2.10
CA MET A 46 25.11 16.98 3.22
C MET A 46 24.66 15.54 3.53
N ALA A 47 24.97 14.57 2.69
CA ALA A 47 24.51 13.20 2.84
C ALA A 47 24.90 12.56 4.16
N ILE A 48 26.06 12.91 4.70
CA ILE A 48 26.55 12.36 5.96
C ILE A 48 25.62 12.62 7.14
N SER A 49 24.91 13.73 7.13
CA SER A 49 23.94 14.08 8.19
C SER A 49 22.50 13.79 7.75
N GLU A 50 22.17 13.98 6.50
CA GLU A 50 20.78 13.89 6.04
C GLU A 50 20.28 12.46 5.80
N THR A 51 21.16 11.50 5.51
CA THR A 51 20.75 10.10 5.40
C THR A 51 20.19 9.56 6.72
N VAL A 52 20.76 9.95 7.83
CA VAL A 52 20.27 9.58 9.18
C VAL A 52 18.89 10.21 9.44
N LEU A 53 18.69 11.43 8.99
CA LEU A 53 17.40 12.11 9.15
C LEU A 53 16.32 11.40 8.31
N LYS A 54 16.64 11.03 7.08
CA LYS A 54 15.74 10.22 6.26
C LYS A 54 15.38 8.91 6.95
N ASP A 55 16.35 8.19 7.46
CA ASP A 55 16.12 6.92 8.15
C ASP A 55 15.24 7.09 9.39
N THR A 56 15.43 8.19 10.12
CA THR A 56 14.61 8.53 11.29
C THR A 56 13.16 8.77 10.90
N VAL A 57 12.91 9.51 9.82
CA VAL A 57 11.55 9.73 9.30
C VAL A 57 10.90 8.42 8.88
N LEU A 58 11.63 7.56 8.18
CA LEU A 58 11.12 6.24 7.76
C LEU A 58 10.78 5.35 8.96
N MET A 59 11.60 5.37 10.00
CA MET A 59 11.33 4.64 11.23
C MET A 59 10.04 5.12 11.90
N ALA A 60 9.85 6.43 11.97
CA ALA A 60 8.62 7.00 12.53
C ALA A 60 7.38 6.61 11.72
N ILE A 61 7.49 6.63 10.39
CA ILE A 61 6.41 6.21 9.51
C ILE A 61 6.07 4.72 9.73
N ASP A 62 7.06 3.86 9.84
CA ASP A 62 6.87 2.44 10.09
C ASP A 62 6.17 2.19 11.43
N GLU A 63 6.55 2.93 12.48
CA GLU A 63 5.89 2.83 13.78
C GLU A 63 4.42 3.26 13.72
N ILE A 64 4.13 4.36 13.05
CA ILE A 64 2.77 4.85 12.88
C ILE A 64 1.93 3.84 12.09
N ASN A 65 2.49 3.29 11.01
CA ASN A 65 1.82 2.29 10.19
C ASN A 65 1.56 0.98 10.93
N ALA A 66 2.48 0.58 11.80
CA ALA A 66 2.30 -0.61 12.65
C ALA A 66 1.14 -0.46 13.64
N LYS A 67 0.81 0.77 14.01
CA LYS A 67 -0.32 1.10 14.90
C LYS A 67 -1.63 1.36 14.15
N GLY A 68 -1.67 1.14 12.84
CA GLY A 68 -2.86 1.32 12.01
C GLY A 68 -2.87 2.56 11.13
N GLY A 69 -1.81 3.37 11.16
CA GLY A 69 -1.71 4.59 10.35
C GLY A 69 -2.40 5.80 10.97
N VAL A 70 -2.79 6.73 10.14
CA VAL A 70 -3.47 7.98 10.53
C VAL A 70 -4.86 7.99 9.92
N LEU A 71 -5.88 8.17 10.73
CA LEU A 71 -7.30 8.17 10.30
C LEU A 71 -7.65 6.91 9.49
N GLY A 72 -7.11 5.76 9.87
CA GLY A 72 -7.32 4.50 9.17
C GLY A 72 -6.54 4.34 7.88
N LYS A 73 -5.65 5.27 7.53
CA LYS A 73 -4.84 5.24 6.31
C LYS A 73 -3.37 5.05 6.65
N LYS A 74 -2.70 4.24 5.85
CA LYS A 74 -1.24 4.09 5.96
C LYS A 74 -0.53 5.32 5.42
N LEU A 75 0.61 5.66 6.02
CA LEU A 75 1.51 6.66 5.49
C LEU A 75 2.41 6.05 4.44
N GLU A 76 2.54 6.71 3.30
CA GLU A 76 3.38 6.29 2.18
C GLU A 76 4.51 7.31 2.00
N PRO A 77 5.77 6.95 2.28
CA PRO A 77 6.87 7.87 2.09
C PRO A 77 7.18 8.04 0.59
N VAL A 78 7.37 9.27 0.18
CA VAL A 78 7.89 9.63 -1.15
C VAL A 78 9.25 10.27 -0.94
N ILE A 79 10.30 9.52 -1.20
CA ILE A 79 11.69 9.92 -0.93
C ILE A 79 12.29 10.54 -2.18
N VAL A 80 12.85 11.71 -2.05
CA VAL A 80 13.56 12.40 -3.13
C VAL A 80 14.94 12.86 -2.63
N ASP A 81 15.91 12.85 -3.51
CA ASP A 81 17.28 13.27 -3.24
C ASP A 81 17.58 14.60 -3.94
N PRO A 82 17.67 15.73 -3.19
CA PRO A 82 18.06 17.00 -3.77
C PRO A 82 19.58 17.17 -3.92
N ALA A 83 20.37 16.12 -3.66
CA ALA A 83 21.80 16.00 -3.94
C ALA A 83 22.65 17.17 -3.39
N SER A 84 22.32 17.67 -2.21
CA SER A 84 23.01 18.81 -1.58
C SER A 84 23.08 20.07 -2.46
N ASN A 85 22.08 20.26 -3.32
CA ASN A 85 22.02 21.33 -4.30
C ASN A 85 20.77 22.18 -4.08
N TRP A 86 20.95 23.46 -3.74
CA TRP A 86 19.84 24.35 -3.42
C TRP A 86 18.78 24.46 -4.52
N PRO A 87 19.14 24.63 -5.81
CA PRO A 87 18.14 24.63 -6.87
C PRO A 87 17.34 23.33 -6.94
N LEU A 88 17.97 22.18 -6.69
CA LEU A 88 17.29 20.89 -6.69
C LEU A 88 16.34 20.74 -5.49
N PHE A 89 16.64 21.32 -4.34
CA PHE A 89 15.68 21.39 -3.23
C PHE A 89 14.38 22.03 -3.67
N ALA A 90 14.46 23.16 -4.38
CA ALA A 90 13.29 23.86 -4.89
C ALA A 90 12.53 23.03 -5.92
N GLU A 91 13.21 22.42 -6.88
CA GLU A 91 12.59 21.57 -7.90
C GLU A 91 11.92 20.33 -7.29
N LYS A 92 12.59 19.65 -6.38
CA LYS A 92 12.05 18.47 -5.73
C LYS A 92 10.87 18.79 -4.83
N THR A 93 10.90 19.93 -4.15
CA THR A 93 9.75 20.43 -3.38
C THR A 93 8.55 20.63 -4.29
N LYS A 94 8.74 21.29 -5.42
CA LYS A 94 7.69 21.50 -6.40
C LYS A 94 7.14 20.18 -6.93
N GLN A 95 7.99 19.23 -7.25
CA GLN A 95 7.61 17.90 -7.69
C GLN A 95 6.74 17.19 -6.65
N LEU A 96 7.17 17.16 -5.39
CA LEU A 96 6.44 16.54 -4.29
C LEU A 96 5.03 17.12 -4.13
N LEU A 97 4.90 18.44 -4.27
CA LEU A 97 3.62 19.13 -4.09
C LEU A 97 2.70 19.00 -5.30
N THR A 98 3.23 19.10 -6.51
CA THR A 98 2.42 19.19 -7.73
C THR A 98 2.24 17.88 -8.47
N GLN A 99 3.24 17.00 -8.47
CA GLN A 99 3.19 15.72 -9.17
C GLN A 99 2.86 14.58 -8.22
N ASP A 100 3.58 14.46 -7.12
CA ASP A 100 3.38 13.39 -6.15
C ASP A 100 2.22 13.68 -5.19
N LYS A 101 1.83 14.95 -5.06
CA LYS A 101 0.70 15.40 -4.25
C LYS A 101 0.78 14.93 -2.80
N VAL A 102 1.95 15.11 -2.20
CA VAL A 102 2.15 14.80 -0.79
C VAL A 102 1.37 15.75 0.12
N SER A 103 0.95 15.26 1.27
CA SER A 103 0.23 16.06 2.26
C SER A 103 1.15 16.90 3.12
N VAL A 104 2.38 16.47 3.31
CA VAL A 104 3.40 17.15 4.13
C VAL A 104 4.79 16.76 3.64
N ILE A 105 5.76 17.63 3.85
CA ILE A 105 7.16 17.40 3.51
C ILE A 105 8.00 17.52 4.79
N PHE A 106 8.84 16.52 5.01
CA PHE A 106 9.90 16.55 6.01
C PHE A 106 11.25 16.66 5.30
N GLY A 107 11.98 17.71 5.65
CA GLY A 107 13.26 18.00 5.03
C GLY A 107 14.02 19.13 5.66
#